data_b4a8e96906337508c51fbeb43a638e78
#
_entry.id   b4a8e96906337508c51fbeb43a638e78
#
_cell.length_a   1.000
_cell.length_b   1.000
_cell.length_c   1.000
_cell.angle_alpha   90.00
_cell.angle_beta   90.00
_cell.angle_gamma   90.00
#
_symmetry.space_group_name_H-M   'P 1'
#
loop_
_entity.id
_entity.type
_entity.pdbx_description
1 polymer ?
#
loop_
_entity_poly.entity_id
_entity_poly.type
_entity_poly.pdbx_seq_one_letter_code
_entity_poly.pdbx_strand_id
1 'polypeptide(L)'
;MTHKLCPQLILASSSPRRKELLHKITDNFIIREPLCDEINNGAPQHVAESNALLKGRAVCGDFVLACDTVVCMDNIIYGKPNNEKCAFSMLSVLSGKTHSVITGVYVRYFDTEIVFSDKSDVNVKRLTENEIYDYIKKYNPLDKAGSYGIQDGIVVQNFTGSLDNIIGLPTEKLREILRKFTDVKEENNY
;
A
#
# COMPACT_ATOMS: atom_id res chain seq x y z
N MET A 1 -6.55 -23.44 32.22
CA MET A 1 -5.66 -22.53 31.45
C MET A 1 -6.20 -22.47 30.03
N THR A 2 -6.93 -21.42 29.68
CA THR A 2 -7.47 -21.24 28.34
C THR A 2 -6.31 -20.82 27.43
N HIS A 3 -5.84 -21.72 26.56
CA HIS A 3 -4.99 -21.33 25.45
C HIS A 3 -5.75 -20.25 24.64
N LYS A 4 -5.38 -18.98 24.82
CA LYS A 4 -5.85 -17.91 23.97
C LYS A 4 -5.33 -18.23 22.56
N LEU A 5 -6.18 -18.81 21.72
CA LEU A 5 -5.89 -19.05 20.31
C LEU A 5 -5.38 -17.73 19.71
N CYS A 6 -4.28 -17.80 19.00
CA CYS A 6 -3.76 -16.65 18.28
C CYS A 6 -4.85 -16.18 17.31
N PRO A 7 -5.29 -14.91 17.35
CA PRO A 7 -6.35 -14.45 16.48
C PRO A 7 -5.90 -14.57 15.02
N GLN A 8 -6.84 -14.94 14.16
CA GLN A 8 -6.59 -14.99 12.73
C GLN A 8 -6.36 -13.58 12.17
N LEU A 9 -5.32 -13.40 11.38
CA LEU A 9 -5.05 -12.12 10.72
C LEU A 9 -6.12 -11.83 9.67
N ILE A 10 -6.63 -10.60 9.68
CA ILE A 10 -7.59 -10.09 8.71
C ILE A 10 -6.88 -9.01 7.88
N LEU A 11 -6.76 -9.23 6.57
CA LEU A 11 -6.34 -8.20 5.63
C LEU A 11 -7.55 -7.36 5.22
N ALA A 12 -7.61 -6.12 5.71
CA ALA A 12 -8.64 -5.15 5.35
C ALA A 12 -8.30 -4.47 4.01
N SER A 13 -8.45 -5.21 2.91
CA SER A 13 -8.12 -4.73 1.56
C SER A 13 -8.70 -5.64 0.49
N SER A 14 -9.22 -5.05 -0.61
CA SER A 14 -9.60 -5.76 -1.82
C SER A 14 -8.46 -5.89 -2.84
N SER A 15 -7.28 -5.32 -2.56
CA SER A 15 -6.14 -5.31 -3.49
C SER A 15 -5.50 -6.69 -3.65
N PRO A 16 -5.49 -7.29 -4.85
CA PRO A 16 -4.83 -8.58 -5.10
C PRO A 16 -3.32 -8.49 -4.88
N ARG A 17 -2.69 -7.36 -5.16
CA ARG A 17 -1.26 -7.12 -4.96
C ARG A 17 -0.87 -7.21 -3.47
N ARG A 18 -1.68 -6.62 -2.59
CA ARG A 18 -1.46 -6.71 -1.13
C ARG A 18 -1.63 -8.13 -0.60
N LYS A 19 -2.59 -8.86 -1.15
CA LYS A 19 -2.77 -10.29 -0.85
C LYS A 19 -1.52 -11.08 -1.20
N GLU A 20 -0.99 -10.93 -2.42
CA GLU A 20 0.23 -11.60 -2.88
C GLU A 20 1.44 -11.25 -2.01
N LEU A 21 1.59 -9.97 -1.65
CA LEU A 21 2.68 -9.54 -0.77
C LEU A 21 2.55 -10.11 0.65
N LEU A 22 1.33 -10.21 1.19
CA LEU A 22 1.12 -10.78 2.52
C LEU A 22 1.45 -12.27 2.58
N HIS A 23 1.28 -13.01 1.49
CA HIS A 23 1.74 -14.41 1.37
C HIS A 23 3.25 -14.57 1.57
N LYS A 24 4.06 -13.53 1.35
CA LYS A 24 5.49 -13.56 1.71
C LYS A 24 5.73 -13.62 3.21
N ILE A 25 4.72 -13.31 4.03
CA ILE A 25 4.80 -13.26 5.50
C ILE A 25 4.05 -14.42 6.13
N THR A 26 2.81 -14.67 5.70
CA THR A 26 1.93 -15.71 6.24
C THR A 26 0.86 -16.10 5.24
N ASP A 27 0.46 -17.38 5.27
CA ASP A 27 -0.70 -17.88 4.53
C ASP A 27 -1.98 -17.91 5.40
N ASN A 28 -1.84 -17.73 6.71
CA ASN A 28 -2.96 -17.80 7.65
C ASN A 28 -3.62 -16.43 7.85
N PHE A 29 -4.36 -15.96 6.84
CA PHE A 29 -5.17 -14.76 6.91
C PHE A 29 -6.46 -14.88 6.11
N ILE A 30 -7.43 -14.04 6.43
CA ILE A 30 -8.65 -13.84 5.65
C ILE A 30 -8.72 -12.42 5.12
N ILE A 31 -9.49 -12.23 4.06
CA ILE A 31 -9.69 -10.91 3.44
C ILE A 31 -11.07 -10.39 3.84
N ARG A 32 -11.14 -9.12 4.24
CA ARG A 32 -12.37 -8.36 4.40
C ARG A 32 -12.22 -7.01 3.73
N GLU A 33 -13.18 -6.65 2.90
CA GLU A 33 -13.19 -5.34 2.24
C GLU A 33 -13.59 -4.26 3.25
N PRO A 34 -12.78 -3.20 3.45
CA PRO A 34 -13.12 -2.10 4.31
C PRO A 34 -14.12 -1.18 3.61
N LEU A 35 -15.22 -0.85 4.27
CA LEU A 35 -16.19 0.14 3.82
C LEU A 35 -15.98 1.43 4.63
N CYS A 36 -15.27 2.38 4.07
CA CYS A 36 -14.99 3.68 4.69
C CYS A 36 -14.75 4.75 3.63
N ASP A 37 -14.98 6.00 3.99
CA ASP A 37 -14.62 7.15 3.17
C ASP A 37 -13.13 7.47 3.34
N GLU A 38 -12.41 7.58 2.23
CA GLU A 38 -11.00 7.91 2.20
C GLU A 38 -10.79 9.41 2.10
N ILE A 39 -9.78 9.95 2.81
CA ILE A 39 -9.36 11.34 2.65
C ILE A 39 -8.42 11.46 1.45
N ASN A 40 -8.53 12.58 0.73
CA ASN A 40 -7.75 12.81 -0.48
C ASN A 40 -6.90 14.09 -0.42
N ASN A 41 -6.98 14.84 0.68
CA ASN A 41 -6.33 16.13 0.86
C ASN A 41 -5.44 16.13 2.11
N GLY A 42 -4.29 16.77 2.02
CA GLY A 42 -3.33 16.90 3.12
C GLY A 42 -1.93 16.47 2.72
N ALA A 43 -1.01 16.46 3.68
CA ALA A 43 0.34 15.95 3.45
C ALA A 43 0.27 14.47 3.03
N PRO A 44 0.99 14.04 1.98
CA PRO A 44 0.87 12.69 1.42
C PRO A 44 1.05 11.56 2.43
N GLN A 45 2.00 11.68 3.35
CA GLN A 45 2.20 10.69 4.41
C GLN A 45 0.99 10.62 5.34
N HIS A 46 0.47 11.78 5.77
CA HIS A 46 -0.72 11.84 6.62
C HIS A 46 -1.94 11.21 5.95
N VAL A 47 -2.13 11.44 4.64
CA VAL A 47 -3.21 10.82 3.86
C VAL A 47 -3.07 9.31 3.86
N ALA A 48 -1.88 8.78 3.54
CA ALA A 48 -1.64 7.35 3.51
C ALA A 48 -1.88 6.68 4.87
N GLU A 49 -1.36 7.27 5.96
CA GLU A 49 -1.52 6.75 7.32
C GLU A 49 -2.97 6.84 7.80
N SER A 50 -3.65 7.95 7.55
CA SER A 50 -5.05 8.14 7.95
C SER A 50 -5.99 7.19 7.20
N ASN A 51 -5.79 7.00 5.90
CA ASN A 51 -6.60 6.06 5.13
C ASN A 51 -6.35 4.61 5.56
N ALA A 52 -5.11 4.23 5.88
CA ALA A 52 -4.81 2.92 6.45
C ALA A 52 -5.54 2.72 7.79
N LEU A 53 -5.53 3.73 8.68
CA LEU A 53 -6.25 3.72 9.95
C LEU A 53 -7.77 3.59 9.76
N LEU A 54 -8.36 4.40 8.88
CA LEU A 54 -9.79 4.37 8.58
C LEU A 54 -10.22 2.99 8.06
N LYS A 55 -9.47 2.43 7.12
CA LYS A 55 -9.68 1.07 6.58
C LYS A 55 -9.59 0.00 7.66
N GLY A 56 -8.57 0.07 8.52
CA GLY A 56 -8.38 -0.89 9.58
C GLY A 56 -9.48 -0.86 10.64
N ARG A 57 -9.93 0.33 11.02
CA ARG A 57 -11.01 0.52 11.99
C ARG A 57 -12.39 0.17 11.46
N ALA A 58 -12.59 0.22 10.13
CA ALA A 58 -13.83 -0.22 9.49
C ALA A 58 -14.05 -1.73 9.52
N VAL A 59 -13.04 -2.52 9.90
CA VAL A 59 -13.10 -3.98 9.93
C VAL A 59 -13.02 -4.49 11.37
N CYS A 60 -14.00 -5.30 11.79
CA CYS A 60 -14.01 -5.94 13.11
C CYS A 60 -13.05 -7.15 13.14
N GLY A 61 -12.32 -7.29 14.25
CA GLY A 61 -11.42 -8.42 14.52
C GLY A 61 -10.30 -8.03 15.47
N ASP A 62 -9.68 -9.02 16.12
CA ASP A 62 -8.62 -8.79 17.09
C ASP A 62 -7.24 -8.65 16.44
N PHE A 63 -7.08 -9.09 15.20
CA PHE A 63 -5.86 -8.95 14.44
C PHE A 63 -6.18 -8.45 13.03
N VAL A 64 -5.97 -7.16 12.79
CA VAL A 64 -6.31 -6.48 11.52
C VAL A 64 -5.10 -5.78 10.95
N LEU A 65 -4.88 -5.97 9.65
CA LEU A 65 -3.90 -5.27 8.84
C LEU A 65 -4.62 -4.49 7.74
N ALA A 66 -4.35 -3.20 7.64
CA ALA A 66 -4.85 -2.36 6.55
C ALA A 66 -3.71 -1.51 5.98
N CYS A 67 -3.84 -1.13 4.71
CA CYS A 67 -2.86 -0.30 4.02
C CYS A 67 -3.53 0.69 3.08
N ASP A 68 -2.87 1.83 2.90
CA ASP A 68 -3.17 2.76 1.82
C ASP A 68 -1.89 3.22 1.14
N THR A 69 -1.94 3.43 -0.18
CA THR A 69 -0.76 3.78 -0.99
C THR A 69 -1.02 5.02 -1.80
N VAL A 70 -0.16 6.01 -1.62
CA VAL A 70 -0.22 7.32 -2.31
C VAL A 70 1.02 7.48 -3.18
N VAL A 71 0.81 7.89 -4.42
CA VAL A 71 1.86 8.41 -5.30
C VAL A 71 1.83 9.93 -5.19
N CYS A 72 2.99 10.55 -4.95
CA CYS A 72 3.06 12.01 -4.83
C CYS A 72 4.34 12.58 -5.44
N MET A 73 4.23 13.80 -5.98
CA MET A 73 5.34 14.60 -6.45
C MET A 73 5.07 16.06 -6.11
N ASP A 74 6.05 16.74 -5.52
CA ASP A 74 5.92 18.15 -5.10
C ASP A 74 4.72 18.38 -4.15
N ASN A 75 4.45 17.44 -3.24
CA ASN A 75 3.29 17.40 -2.33
C ASN A 75 1.92 17.27 -3.02
N ILE A 76 1.88 17.06 -4.34
CA ILE A 76 0.64 16.78 -5.08
C ILE A 76 0.43 15.27 -5.11
N ILE A 77 -0.76 14.83 -4.70
CA ILE A 77 -1.14 13.41 -4.70
C ILE A 77 -1.72 13.04 -6.07
N TYR A 78 -1.21 11.96 -6.64
CA TYR A 78 -1.70 11.34 -7.86
C TYR A 78 -2.42 10.05 -7.49
N GLY A 79 -3.73 10.16 -7.29
CA GLY A 79 -4.60 9.02 -6.96
C GLY A 79 -4.82 8.07 -8.14
N LYS A 80 -5.86 7.24 -8.06
CA LYS A 80 -6.31 6.42 -9.17
C LYS A 80 -6.96 7.30 -10.24
N PRO A 81 -6.66 7.14 -11.53
CA PRO A 81 -7.27 7.91 -12.60
C PRO A 81 -8.73 7.47 -12.81
N ASN A 82 -9.62 8.44 -13.05
CA ASN A 82 -11.03 8.17 -13.30
C ASN A 82 -11.29 7.58 -14.71
N ASN A 83 -10.36 7.78 -15.64
CA ASN A 83 -10.45 7.33 -17.03
C ASN A 83 -9.07 7.37 -17.70
N GLU A 84 -8.98 6.88 -18.93
CA GLU A 84 -7.73 6.83 -19.72
C GLU A 84 -7.13 8.22 -19.96
N LYS A 85 -7.96 9.25 -20.15
CA LYS A 85 -7.48 10.63 -20.35
C LYS A 85 -6.78 11.16 -19.08
N CYS A 86 -7.34 10.87 -17.90
CA CYS A 86 -6.70 11.19 -16.63
C CYS A 86 -5.40 10.38 -16.44
N ALA A 87 -5.41 9.10 -16.82
CA ALA A 87 -4.22 8.25 -16.77
C ALA A 87 -3.11 8.80 -17.68
N PHE A 88 -3.46 9.20 -18.90
CA PHE A 88 -2.52 9.84 -19.83
C PHE A 88 -1.90 11.12 -19.23
N SER A 89 -2.74 12.00 -18.69
CA SER A 89 -2.27 13.24 -18.07
C SER A 89 -1.33 12.99 -16.89
N MET A 90 -1.64 12.00 -16.03
CA MET A 90 -0.79 11.63 -14.89
C MET A 90 0.57 11.10 -15.38
N LEU A 91 0.58 10.16 -16.32
CA LEU A 91 1.81 9.59 -16.87
C LEU A 91 2.65 10.62 -17.60
N SER A 92 2.04 11.56 -18.33
CA SER A 92 2.74 12.68 -18.98
C SER A 92 3.43 13.58 -17.96
N VAL A 93 2.79 13.86 -16.84
CA VAL A 93 3.37 14.67 -15.76
C VAL A 93 4.53 13.95 -15.07
N LEU A 94 4.43 12.65 -14.84
CA LEU A 94 5.45 11.83 -14.18
C LEU A 94 6.61 11.44 -15.10
N SER A 95 6.41 11.48 -16.41
CA SER A 95 7.40 11.09 -17.43
C SER A 95 8.73 11.85 -17.27
N GLY A 96 9.83 11.11 -17.17
CA GLY A 96 11.18 11.63 -17.00
C GLY A 96 11.47 12.27 -15.64
N LYS A 97 10.63 12.04 -14.65
CA LYS A 97 10.76 12.63 -13.30
C LYS A 97 10.84 11.57 -12.21
N THR A 98 11.26 12.03 -11.03
CA THR A 98 11.23 11.28 -9.80
C THR A 98 10.01 11.68 -8.97
N HIS A 99 9.31 10.70 -8.44
CA HIS A 99 8.20 10.89 -7.52
C HIS A 99 8.31 9.92 -6.34
N SER A 100 7.55 10.16 -5.30
CA SER A 100 7.52 9.29 -4.11
C SER A 100 6.28 8.42 -4.09
N VAL A 101 6.44 7.19 -3.62
CA VAL A 101 5.37 6.26 -3.27
C VAL A 101 5.41 6.04 -1.77
N ILE A 102 4.33 6.36 -1.09
CA ILE A 102 4.20 6.23 0.36
C ILE A 102 3.07 5.25 0.66
N THR A 103 3.36 4.18 1.38
CA THR A 103 2.35 3.25 1.87
C THR A 103 2.21 3.40 3.38
N GLY A 104 1.03 3.86 3.81
CA GLY A 104 0.59 3.82 5.19
C GLY A 104 0.10 2.43 5.55
N VAL A 105 0.41 1.99 6.75
CA VAL A 105 0.04 0.67 7.28
C VAL A 105 -0.55 0.85 8.66
N TYR A 106 -1.68 0.21 8.89
CA TYR A 106 -2.31 0.06 10.19
C TYR A 106 -2.29 -1.40 10.60
N VAL A 107 -1.89 -1.66 11.84
CA VAL A 107 -1.95 -2.98 12.47
C VAL A 107 -2.69 -2.85 13.79
N ARG A 108 -3.71 -3.66 14.00
CA ARG A 108 -4.36 -3.87 15.29
C ARG A 108 -4.12 -5.31 15.75
N TYR A 109 -3.67 -5.45 16.98
CA TYR A 109 -3.56 -6.71 17.67
C TYR A 109 -4.20 -6.56 19.06
N PHE A 110 -5.41 -7.11 19.26
CA PHE A 110 -6.28 -6.84 20.38
C PHE A 110 -6.50 -5.34 20.59
N ASP A 111 -6.15 -4.79 21.75
CA ASP A 111 -6.32 -3.38 22.10
C ASP A 111 -5.15 -2.49 21.63
N THR A 112 -4.11 -3.08 21.04
CA THR A 112 -2.93 -2.33 20.55
C THR A 112 -3.10 -1.98 19.09
N GLU A 113 -3.04 -0.69 18.78
CA GLU A 113 -3.03 -0.15 17.42
C GLU A 113 -1.67 0.48 17.10
N ILE A 114 -1.12 0.16 15.94
CA ILE A 114 0.11 0.77 15.42
C ILE A 114 -0.18 1.30 14.02
N VAL A 115 0.22 2.55 13.78
CA VAL A 115 0.23 3.16 12.45
C VAL A 115 1.66 3.54 12.09
N PHE A 116 2.09 3.22 10.91
CA PHE A 116 3.38 3.62 10.36
C PHE A 116 3.29 3.76 8.85
N SER A 117 4.30 4.34 8.25
CA SER A 117 4.42 4.39 6.79
C SER A 117 5.83 4.02 6.33
N ASP A 118 5.92 3.69 5.07
CA ASP A 118 7.17 3.52 4.36
C ASP A 118 7.17 4.34 3.08
N LYS A 119 8.35 4.85 2.68
CA LYS A 119 8.52 5.71 1.51
C LYS A 119 9.57 5.13 0.58
N SER A 120 9.28 5.15 -0.72
CA SER A 120 10.22 4.82 -1.78
C SER A 120 10.15 5.89 -2.87
N ASP A 121 11.28 6.19 -3.50
CA ASP A 121 11.31 7.12 -4.61
C ASP A 121 11.48 6.35 -5.93
N VAL A 122 10.71 6.74 -6.94
CA VAL A 122 10.61 6.05 -8.23
C VAL A 122 10.98 7.03 -9.35
N ASN A 123 11.95 6.64 -10.19
CA ASN A 123 12.32 7.36 -11.39
C ASN A 123 11.58 6.79 -12.60
N VAL A 124 10.79 7.62 -13.25
CA VAL A 124 10.05 7.27 -14.47
C VAL A 124 10.92 7.53 -15.69
N LYS A 125 10.91 6.60 -16.65
CA LYS A 125 11.54 6.81 -17.96
C LYS A 125 10.92 8.03 -18.65
N ARG A 126 11.67 8.68 -19.51
CA ARG A 126 11.06 9.64 -20.44
C ARG A 126 10.22 8.86 -21.45
N LEU A 127 8.91 9.08 -21.43
CA LEU A 127 7.93 8.41 -22.29
C LEU A 127 7.44 9.38 -23.36
N THR A 128 7.30 8.90 -24.58
CA THR A 128 6.56 9.57 -25.65
C THR A 128 5.06 9.42 -25.46
N GLU A 129 4.27 10.26 -26.11
CA GLU A 129 2.80 10.14 -26.09
C GLU A 129 2.31 8.76 -26.56
N ASN A 130 2.92 8.23 -27.63
CA ASN A 130 2.57 6.91 -28.15
C ASN A 130 2.86 5.80 -27.13
N GLU A 131 4.00 5.83 -26.45
CA GLU A 131 4.33 4.86 -25.41
C GLU A 131 3.34 4.92 -24.23
N ILE A 132 2.87 6.13 -23.88
CA ILE A 132 1.84 6.31 -22.83
C ILE A 132 0.51 5.70 -23.29
N TYR A 133 0.05 5.99 -24.53
CA TYR A 133 -1.17 5.41 -25.08
C TYR A 133 -1.11 3.88 -25.16
N ASP A 134 -0.02 3.34 -25.67
CA ASP A 134 0.19 1.89 -25.78
C ASP A 134 0.20 1.21 -24.40
N TYR A 135 0.84 1.87 -23.41
CA TYR A 135 0.85 1.38 -22.04
C TYR A 135 -0.57 1.33 -21.44
N ILE A 136 -1.32 2.44 -21.54
CA ILE A 136 -2.68 2.53 -21.00
C ILE A 136 -3.59 1.46 -21.64
N LYS A 137 -3.52 1.33 -22.96
CA LYS A 137 -4.33 0.36 -23.71
C LYS A 137 -4.00 -1.09 -23.32
N LYS A 138 -2.71 -1.38 -23.10
CA LYS A 138 -2.25 -2.74 -22.80
C LYS A 138 -2.50 -3.15 -21.35
N TYR A 139 -2.26 -2.25 -20.39
CA TYR A 139 -2.22 -2.58 -18.97
C TYR A 139 -3.42 -2.07 -18.16
N ASN A 140 -4.27 -1.22 -18.75
CA ASN A 140 -5.45 -0.64 -18.11
C ASN A 140 -5.20 -0.19 -16.65
N PRO A 141 -4.33 0.82 -16.40
CA PRO A 141 -3.84 1.14 -15.06
C PRO A 141 -4.83 1.94 -14.19
N LEU A 142 -6.14 1.85 -14.44
CA LEU A 142 -7.16 2.65 -13.75
C LEU A 142 -7.34 2.30 -12.27
N ASP A 143 -6.86 1.12 -11.86
CA ASP A 143 -6.85 0.66 -10.47
C ASP A 143 -5.62 1.07 -9.66
N LYS A 144 -4.69 1.82 -10.27
CA LYS A 144 -3.38 2.13 -9.71
C LYS A 144 -3.19 3.63 -9.47
N ALA A 145 -2.74 4.00 -8.27
CA ALA A 145 -2.27 5.37 -8.00
C ALA A 145 -1.11 5.73 -8.94
N GLY A 146 -1.10 6.96 -9.46
CA GLY A 146 -0.11 7.41 -10.45
C GLY A 146 -0.23 6.76 -11.82
N SER A 147 -1.26 5.95 -12.06
CA SER A 147 -1.56 5.33 -13.37
C SER A 147 -0.50 4.38 -13.91
N TYR A 148 0.27 3.69 -13.05
CA TYR A 148 1.21 2.66 -13.49
C TYR A 148 1.41 1.57 -12.46
N GLY A 149 1.91 0.41 -12.91
CA GLY A 149 2.40 -0.67 -12.05
C GLY A 149 3.91 -0.86 -12.26
N ILE A 150 4.68 -0.93 -11.17
CA ILE A 150 6.12 -1.20 -11.27
C ILE A 150 6.39 -2.61 -11.84
N GLN A 151 5.49 -3.55 -11.58
CA GLN A 151 5.58 -4.94 -12.08
C GLN A 151 5.47 -5.04 -13.60
N ASP A 152 4.88 -4.03 -14.26
CA ASP A 152 4.71 -4.02 -15.71
C ASP A 152 6.04 -3.85 -16.45
N GLY A 153 7.10 -3.36 -15.77
CA GLY A 153 8.47 -3.24 -16.28
C GLY A 153 8.68 -2.18 -17.38
N ILE A 154 7.67 -1.38 -17.68
CA ILE A 154 7.67 -0.46 -18.83
C ILE A 154 8.00 0.97 -18.40
N VAL A 155 7.28 1.48 -17.39
CA VAL A 155 7.28 2.91 -17.01
C VAL A 155 8.49 3.29 -16.16
N VAL A 156 8.89 2.41 -15.24
CA VAL A 156 9.93 2.69 -14.25
C VAL A 156 11.33 2.44 -14.82
N GLN A 157 12.23 3.41 -14.63
CA GLN A 157 13.65 3.29 -14.95
C GLN A 157 14.43 2.63 -13.81
N ASN A 158 14.29 3.17 -12.61
CA ASN A 158 14.85 2.65 -11.37
C ASN A 158 14.07 3.20 -10.17
N PHE A 159 14.39 2.71 -8.98
CA PHE A 159 13.81 3.19 -7.72
C PHE A 159 14.81 3.05 -6.59
N THR A 160 14.54 3.75 -5.47
CA THR A 160 15.21 3.59 -4.18
C THR A 160 14.18 3.28 -3.10
N GLY A 161 14.56 2.50 -2.08
CA GLY A 161 13.65 2.02 -1.05
C GLY A 161 13.12 0.61 -1.34
N SER A 162 11.94 0.27 -0.83
CA SER A 162 11.35 -1.06 -0.89
C SER A 162 10.45 -1.25 -2.11
N LEU A 163 10.70 -2.28 -2.92
CA LEU A 163 9.82 -2.69 -4.01
C LEU A 163 8.42 -3.04 -3.49
N ASP A 164 8.36 -3.76 -2.38
CA ASP A 164 7.10 -4.19 -1.77
C ASP A 164 6.27 -2.99 -1.28
N ASN A 165 6.95 -1.93 -0.79
CA ASN A 165 6.30 -0.65 -0.48
C ASN A 165 5.67 -0.02 -1.74
N ILE A 166 6.39 0.01 -2.86
CA ILE A 166 5.89 0.58 -4.13
C ILE A 166 4.68 -0.22 -4.65
N ILE A 167 4.68 -1.54 -4.47
CA ILE A 167 3.57 -2.41 -4.85
C ILE A 167 2.35 -2.21 -3.93
N GLY A 168 2.57 -1.82 -2.64
CA GLY A 168 1.52 -1.41 -1.74
C GLY A 168 1.44 -2.09 -0.37
N LEU A 169 2.50 -2.81 0.05
CA LEU A 169 2.65 -3.37 1.39
C LEU A 169 4.14 -3.52 1.72
N PRO A 170 4.73 -2.68 2.60
CA PRO A 170 6.15 -2.74 2.98
C PRO A 170 6.42 -3.97 3.87
N THR A 171 6.62 -5.13 3.26
CA THR A 171 6.68 -6.44 3.95
C THR A 171 7.83 -6.54 4.94
N GLU A 172 8.98 -5.93 4.66
CA GLU A 172 10.15 -5.94 5.55
C GLU A 172 9.85 -5.24 6.86
N LYS A 173 9.37 -3.99 6.78
CA LYS A 173 9.00 -3.19 7.94
C LYS A 173 7.80 -3.78 8.70
N LEU A 174 6.85 -4.35 7.97
CA LEU A 174 5.70 -5.05 8.57
C LEU A 174 6.17 -6.26 9.40
N ARG A 175 7.12 -7.06 8.92
CA ARG A 175 7.67 -8.21 9.67
C ARG A 175 8.28 -7.77 11.01
N GLU A 176 9.02 -6.66 11.03
CA GLU A 176 9.59 -6.10 12.26
C GLU A 176 8.52 -5.70 13.27
N ILE A 177 7.43 -5.10 12.79
CA ILE A 177 6.30 -4.72 13.65
C ILE A 177 5.56 -5.96 14.18
N LEU A 178 5.32 -6.96 13.33
CA LEU A 178 4.60 -8.18 13.72
C LEU A 178 5.39 -9.00 14.76
N ARG A 179 6.71 -9.03 14.69
CA ARG A 179 7.55 -9.69 15.71
C ARG A 179 7.30 -9.14 17.11
N LYS A 180 7.09 -7.83 17.26
CA LYS A 180 6.80 -7.22 18.57
C LYS A 180 5.54 -7.78 19.24
N PHE A 181 4.59 -8.30 18.46
CA PHE A 181 3.39 -8.94 19.01
C PHE A 181 3.60 -10.42 19.34
N THR A 182 4.60 -11.08 18.76
CA THR A 182 4.95 -12.48 19.03
C THR A 182 5.93 -12.60 20.20
N ASP A 183 6.92 -11.69 20.31
CA ASP A 183 7.96 -11.71 21.36
C ASP A 183 7.38 -11.39 22.75
N VAL A 184 6.34 -10.54 22.84
CA VAL A 184 5.61 -10.26 24.10
C VAL A 184 4.95 -11.51 24.71
N LYS A 185 4.77 -12.59 23.94
CA LYS A 185 4.23 -13.86 24.46
C LYS A 185 5.26 -14.72 25.19
N GLU A 186 6.53 -14.61 24.87
CA GLU A 186 7.58 -15.40 25.53
C GLU A 186 7.92 -14.86 26.91
N GLU A 187 7.82 -13.54 27.14
CA GLU A 187 8.11 -12.92 28.43
C GLU A 187 6.99 -13.09 29.49
N ASN A 188 5.76 -13.40 29.09
CA ASN A 188 4.63 -13.58 30.01
C ASN A 188 4.36 -15.06 30.40
N ASN A 189 5.25 -15.98 30.09
CA ASN A 189 5.14 -17.40 30.41
C ASN A 189 6.10 -17.86 31.55
N TYR A 190 6.57 -16.93 32.39
CA TYR A 190 7.32 -17.23 33.63
C TYR A 190 6.51 -16.92 34.87
#